data_02d0093b473c3bf20dbd8cee3cbec60e
#
_entry.id   02d0093b473c3bf20dbd8cee3cbec60e
#
_cell.length_a   1.000
_cell.length_b   1.000
_cell.length_c   1.000
_cell.angle_alpha   90.00
_cell.angle_beta   90.00
_cell.angle_gamma   90.00
#
_symmetry.space_group_name_H-M   'P 1'
#
loop_
_entity.id
_entity.type
_entity.pdbx_description
1 polymer ?
#
loop_
_entity_poly.entity_id
_entity_poly.type
_entity_poly.pdbx_seq_one_letter_code
_entity_poly.pdbx_strand_id
1 'polypeptide(L)'
;RGLGDVYKRQVRKPLGPVWWSVFLASVLLAAWGVGWSSWRIAAEGVGVLGLNNNVVWGLDIVHFVFWIGLGHAGTLISAVLLLTRQSWRSPIARGAEQMTLCAVVCAAVFPVVHVGRVWMAWMASPLPEVSGIWPDMASPLMWDVMAVSTYFLLSLLYWYIGLVPDFALLRDCCAGHLRRRYGWLALGWQGTGRQWRAYEKASLLFAAILTPLVVSVHSVVSFDFSVTQVPGWHQSIFPPYFVGGAILSGMAMVQ
;
A
#
# COMPACT_ATOMS: atom_id res chain seq x y z
N ARG A 1 31.55 -2.47 17.98
CA ARG A 1 31.24 -2.82 16.57
C ARG A 1 30.29 -1.77 16.05
N GLY A 2 30.70 -1.02 15.00
CA GLY A 2 29.88 0.07 14.47
C GLY A 2 28.66 -0.43 13.67
N LEU A 3 27.62 0.39 13.55
CA LEU A 3 26.43 0.11 12.74
C LEU A 3 26.79 -0.35 11.32
N GLY A 4 27.85 0.20 10.72
CA GLY A 4 28.35 -0.20 9.39
C GLY A 4 28.76 -1.66 9.30
N ASP A 5 29.28 -2.28 10.36
CA ASP A 5 29.66 -3.71 10.35
C ASP A 5 28.44 -4.63 10.41
N VAL A 6 27.36 -4.19 11.07
CA VAL A 6 26.08 -4.93 11.11
C VAL A 6 25.46 -4.93 9.73
N TYR A 7 25.36 -3.78 9.05
CA TYR A 7 24.83 -3.68 7.69
C TYR A 7 25.66 -4.47 6.68
N LYS A 8 27.01 -4.42 6.76
CA LYS A 8 27.87 -5.22 5.89
C LYS A 8 27.58 -6.73 6.00
N ARG A 9 27.34 -7.22 7.22
CA ARG A 9 27.01 -8.63 7.43
C ARG A 9 25.66 -9.00 6.88
N GLN A 10 24.63 -8.15 7.06
CA GLN A 10 23.28 -8.38 6.56
C GLN A 10 23.24 -8.41 5.03
N VAL A 11 23.88 -7.43 4.36
CA VAL A 11 23.91 -7.36 2.90
C VAL A 11 24.72 -8.47 2.25
N ARG A 12 25.76 -8.98 2.93
CA ARG A 12 26.65 -10.03 2.39
C ARG A 12 26.19 -11.44 2.67
N LYS A 13 25.23 -11.63 3.57
CA LYS A 13 24.74 -12.97 3.88
C LYS A 13 23.87 -13.48 2.71
N PRO A 14 24.32 -14.49 1.97
CA PRO A 14 23.51 -15.02 0.88
C PRO A 14 22.25 -15.68 1.46
N LEU A 15 21.15 -15.49 0.75
CA LEU A 15 19.90 -16.17 1.06
C LEU A 15 20.08 -17.66 0.75
N GLY A 16 19.66 -18.53 1.68
CA GLY A 16 19.80 -19.97 1.53
C GLY A 16 18.89 -20.56 0.43
N PRO A 17 19.21 -21.78 -0.06
CA PRO A 17 18.41 -22.40 -1.11
C PRO A 17 16.94 -22.62 -0.70
N VAL A 18 16.69 -22.94 0.57
CA VAL A 18 15.33 -23.09 1.11
C VAL A 18 14.53 -21.80 0.96
N TRP A 19 15.15 -20.64 1.25
CA TRP A 19 14.49 -19.34 1.07
C TRP A 19 14.09 -19.10 -0.39
N TRP A 20 15.02 -19.39 -1.32
CA TRP A 20 14.75 -19.24 -2.75
C TRP A 20 13.67 -20.19 -3.24
N SER A 21 13.65 -21.44 -2.75
CA SER A 21 12.61 -22.41 -3.10
C SER A 21 11.24 -21.97 -2.64
N VAL A 22 11.11 -21.51 -1.39
CA VAL A 22 9.85 -20.97 -0.86
C VAL A 22 9.42 -19.73 -1.61
N PHE A 23 10.34 -18.81 -1.87
CA PHE A 23 10.05 -17.57 -2.61
C PHE A 23 9.55 -17.88 -4.04
N LEU A 24 10.26 -18.74 -4.79
CA LEU A 24 9.87 -19.11 -6.15
C LEU A 24 8.53 -19.86 -6.17
N ALA A 25 8.31 -20.79 -5.25
CA ALA A 25 7.03 -21.49 -5.12
C ALA A 25 5.88 -20.52 -4.84
N SER A 26 6.09 -19.55 -3.95
CA SER A 26 5.10 -18.49 -3.64
C SER A 26 4.81 -17.61 -4.84
N VAL A 27 5.84 -17.20 -5.58
CA VAL A 27 5.69 -16.40 -6.81
C VAL A 27 4.93 -17.17 -7.88
N LEU A 28 5.24 -18.44 -8.09
CA LEU A 28 4.56 -19.30 -9.07
C LEU A 28 3.09 -19.53 -8.71
N LEU A 29 2.80 -19.78 -7.43
CA LEU A 29 1.43 -19.92 -6.93
C LEU A 29 0.63 -18.63 -7.11
N ALA A 30 1.22 -17.50 -6.77
CA ALA A 30 0.59 -16.20 -6.94
C ALA A 30 0.33 -15.89 -8.43
N ALA A 31 1.31 -16.12 -9.30
CA ALA A 31 1.18 -15.90 -10.74
C ALA A 31 0.11 -16.82 -11.35
N TRP A 32 0.09 -18.09 -10.94
CA TRP A 32 -0.94 -19.04 -11.38
C TRP A 32 -2.34 -18.64 -10.89
N GLY A 33 -2.49 -18.30 -9.60
CA GLY A 33 -3.77 -17.90 -9.03
C GLY A 33 -4.33 -16.63 -9.67
N VAL A 34 -3.51 -15.59 -9.79
CA VAL A 34 -3.91 -14.34 -10.44
C VAL A 34 -4.19 -14.56 -11.93
N GLY A 35 -3.32 -15.28 -12.63
CA GLY A 35 -3.47 -15.56 -14.07
C GLY A 35 -4.73 -16.38 -14.37
N TRP A 36 -4.94 -17.46 -13.60
CA TRP A 36 -6.13 -18.32 -13.76
C TRP A 36 -7.42 -17.55 -13.45
N SER A 37 -7.47 -16.82 -12.34
CA SER A 37 -8.65 -16.04 -11.96
C SER A 37 -8.97 -14.95 -12.98
N SER A 38 -7.96 -14.23 -13.44
CA SER A 38 -8.12 -13.19 -14.46
C SER A 38 -8.62 -13.77 -15.80
N TRP A 39 -8.09 -14.93 -16.21
CA TRP A 39 -8.55 -15.62 -17.41
C TRP A 39 -10.00 -16.09 -17.29
N ARG A 40 -10.37 -16.70 -16.15
CA ARG A 40 -11.75 -17.14 -15.89
C ARG A 40 -12.73 -15.97 -15.94
N ILE A 41 -12.40 -14.87 -15.29
CA ILE A 41 -13.23 -13.66 -15.26
C ILE A 41 -13.32 -13.02 -16.63
N ALA A 42 -12.24 -13.00 -17.40
CA ALA A 42 -12.23 -12.48 -18.76
C ALA A 42 -13.08 -13.32 -19.72
N ALA A 43 -13.06 -14.66 -19.57
CA ALA A 43 -13.78 -15.59 -20.42
C ALA A 43 -15.28 -15.73 -20.07
N GLU A 44 -15.58 -15.82 -18.76
CA GLU A 44 -16.92 -16.13 -18.26
C GLU A 44 -17.64 -14.91 -17.66
N GLY A 45 -16.90 -13.82 -17.43
CA GLY A 45 -17.39 -12.59 -16.79
C GLY A 45 -17.34 -12.64 -15.27
N VAL A 46 -17.69 -11.52 -14.64
CA VAL A 46 -17.66 -11.36 -13.17
C VAL A 46 -18.66 -12.26 -12.43
N GLY A 47 -19.59 -12.88 -13.12
CA GLY A 47 -20.54 -13.83 -12.54
C GLY A 47 -19.89 -15.03 -11.84
N VAL A 48 -18.66 -15.42 -12.22
CA VAL A 48 -17.88 -16.46 -11.54
C VAL A 48 -17.54 -16.12 -10.08
N LEU A 49 -17.60 -14.84 -9.70
CA LEU A 49 -17.42 -14.37 -8.33
C LEU A 49 -18.70 -14.52 -7.47
N GLY A 50 -19.77 -15.06 -8.02
CA GLY A 50 -21.05 -15.19 -7.35
C GLY A 50 -21.84 -13.88 -7.21
N LEU A 51 -21.49 -12.88 -8.04
CA LEU A 51 -22.18 -11.58 -8.07
C LEU A 51 -23.57 -11.70 -8.70
N ASN A 52 -24.49 -10.85 -8.26
CA ASN A 52 -25.82 -10.70 -8.83
C ASN A 52 -26.20 -9.21 -8.93
N ASN A 53 -27.33 -8.91 -9.57
CA ASN A 53 -27.78 -7.52 -9.76
C ASN A 53 -28.07 -6.77 -8.45
N ASN A 54 -28.33 -7.50 -7.38
CA ASN A 54 -28.64 -6.90 -6.06
C ASN A 54 -27.38 -6.72 -5.21
N VAL A 55 -26.39 -7.63 -5.36
CA VAL A 55 -25.13 -7.58 -4.64
C VAL A 55 -23.99 -7.61 -5.67
N VAL A 56 -23.40 -6.45 -5.90
CA VAL A 56 -22.38 -6.23 -6.95
C VAL A 56 -20.94 -6.45 -6.46
N TRP A 57 -20.75 -6.85 -5.22
CA TRP A 57 -19.43 -7.18 -4.64
C TRP A 57 -19.37 -8.63 -4.17
N GLY A 58 -18.20 -9.24 -4.30
CA GLY A 58 -17.91 -10.59 -3.85
C GLY A 58 -16.62 -10.64 -3.03
N LEU A 59 -15.98 -11.81 -3.03
CA LEU A 59 -14.72 -12.02 -2.29
C LEU A 59 -13.58 -11.09 -2.71
N ASP A 60 -13.58 -10.64 -3.95
CA ASP A 60 -12.63 -9.68 -4.49
C ASP A 60 -12.64 -8.36 -3.71
N ILE A 61 -13.82 -7.76 -3.54
CA ILE A 61 -13.95 -6.51 -2.76
C ILE A 61 -13.73 -6.74 -1.28
N VAL A 62 -14.14 -7.89 -0.73
CA VAL A 62 -13.82 -8.24 0.67
C VAL A 62 -12.31 -8.27 0.89
N HIS A 63 -11.55 -8.90 -0.01
CA HIS A 63 -10.10 -8.92 0.08
C HIS A 63 -9.47 -7.55 -0.17
N PHE A 64 -10.02 -6.76 -1.07
CA PHE A 64 -9.59 -5.37 -1.27
C PHE A 64 -9.66 -4.59 0.05
N VAL A 65 -10.82 -4.58 0.69
CA VAL A 65 -11.03 -3.87 1.97
C VAL A 65 -10.12 -4.41 3.07
N PHE A 66 -9.95 -5.73 3.14
CA PHE A 66 -9.05 -6.35 4.11
C PHE A 66 -7.60 -5.86 3.95
N TRP A 67 -7.05 -5.94 2.75
CA TRP A 67 -5.67 -5.54 2.49
C TRP A 67 -5.44 -4.03 2.62
N ILE A 68 -6.39 -3.23 2.16
CA ILE A 68 -6.27 -1.77 2.30
C ILE A 68 -6.37 -1.36 3.78
N GLY A 69 -7.21 -2.03 4.56
CA GLY A 69 -7.30 -1.81 6.01
C GLY A 69 -6.00 -2.11 6.75
N LEU A 70 -5.36 -3.24 6.44
CA LEU A 70 -4.03 -3.58 6.99
C LEU A 70 -2.98 -2.54 6.61
N GLY A 71 -2.97 -2.12 5.33
CA GLY A 71 -2.03 -1.11 4.84
C GLY A 71 -2.18 0.23 5.57
N HIS A 72 -3.40 0.67 5.77
CA HIS A 72 -3.70 1.94 6.45
C HIS A 72 -3.14 2.00 7.86
N ALA A 73 -3.28 0.94 8.63
CA ALA A 73 -2.80 0.92 10.01
C ALA A 73 -1.28 1.01 10.10
N GLY A 74 -0.53 0.37 9.21
CA GLY A 74 0.93 0.43 9.24
C GLY A 74 1.47 1.85 9.08
N THR A 75 0.97 2.59 8.09
CA THR A 75 1.34 3.99 7.91
C THR A 75 0.84 4.86 9.06
N LEU A 76 -0.40 4.66 9.53
CA LEU A 76 -0.97 5.44 10.62
C LEU A 76 -0.16 5.27 11.90
N ILE A 77 0.21 4.04 12.26
CA ILE A 77 1.03 3.75 13.43
C ILE A 77 2.37 4.50 13.32
N SER A 78 3.08 4.36 12.20
CA SER A 78 4.36 5.04 12.02
C SER A 78 4.23 6.57 12.07
N ALA A 79 3.21 7.14 11.42
CA ALA A 79 2.98 8.57 11.36
C ALA A 79 2.58 9.16 12.73
N VAL A 80 1.61 8.54 13.41
CA VAL A 80 1.14 9.00 14.73
C VAL A 80 2.25 8.92 15.77
N LEU A 81 3.02 7.82 15.79
CA LEU A 81 4.15 7.69 16.70
C LEU A 81 5.24 8.73 16.45
N LEU A 82 5.44 9.14 15.19
CA LEU A 82 6.37 10.23 14.87
C LEU A 82 5.84 11.57 15.33
N LEU A 83 4.58 11.89 15.07
CA LEU A 83 3.95 13.16 15.46
C LEU A 83 3.88 13.31 16.99
N THR A 84 3.62 12.23 17.70
CA THR A 84 3.59 12.19 19.16
C THR A 84 4.98 12.01 19.80
N ARG A 85 6.05 11.96 18.98
CA ARG A 85 7.45 11.84 19.39
C ARG A 85 7.72 10.64 20.32
N GLN A 86 7.09 9.49 20.02
CA GLN A 86 7.26 8.29 20.84
C GLN A 86 8.64 7.65 20.61
N SER A 87 9.38 7.37 21.71
CA SER A 87 10.72 6.77 21.64
C SER A 87 10.71 5.32 21.15
N TRP A 88 9.65 4.57 21.43
CA TRP A 88 9.48 3.17 21.02
C TRP A 88 9.03 3.01 19.54
N ARG A 89 8.92 4.11 18.78
CA ARG A 89 8.62 4.09 17.36
C ARG A 89 9.67 3.34 16.55
N SER A 90 10.95 3.54 16.84
CA SER A 90 12.07 3.12 15.99
C SER A 90 12.09 1.63 15.61
N PRO A 91 11.83 0.67 16.51
CA PRO A 91 11.82 -0.75 16.16
C PRO A 91 10.62 -1.17 15.32
N ILE A 92 9.50 -0.45 15.41
CA ILE A 92 8.22 -0.84 14.81
C ILE A 92 7.97 -0.14 13.47
N ALA A 93 8.33 1.14 13.34
CA ALA A 93 7.97 1.98 12.21
C ALA A 93 8.38 1.39 10.86
N ARG A 94 9.59 0.86 10.74
CA ARG A 94 10.10 0.28 9.49
C ARG A 94 9.29 -0.93 9.03
N GLY A 95 8.99 -1.83 9.97
CA GLY A 95 8.15 -3.01 9.68
C GLY A 95 6.73 -2.60 9.28
N ALA A 96 6.14 -1.67 10.00
CA ALA A 96 4.81 -1.15 9.74
C ALA A 96 4.70 -0.45 8.37
N GLU A 97 5.68 0.41 8.03
CA GLU A 97 5.74 1.08 6.72
C GLU A 97 5.91 0.09 5.56
N GLN A 98 6.75 -0.93 5.73
CA GLN A 98 6.95 -1.97 4.73
C GLN A 98 5.72 -2.85 4.56
N MET A 99 5.04 -3.21 5.65
CA MET A 99 3.76 -3.92 5.64
C MET A 99 2.71 -3.13 4.84
N THR A 100 2.63 -1.81 5.05
CA THR A 100 1.76 -0.93 4.27
C THR A 100 1.94 -1.09 2.78
N LEU A 101 3.18 -0.97 2.29
CA LEU A 101 3.45 -1.05 0.84
C LEU A 101 3.07 -2.41 0.27
N CYS A 102 3.42 -3.50 0.96
CA CYS A 102 3.03 -4.84 0.53
C CYS A 102 1.50 -5.01 0.51
N ALA A 103 0.83 -4.55 1.56
CA ALA A 103 -0.63 -4.66 1.67
C ALA A 103 -1.36 -3.85 0.59
N VAL A 104 -0.90 -2.62 0.30
CA VAL A 104 -1.53 -1.79 -0.74
C VAL A 104 -1.30 -2.36 -2.14
N VAL A 105 -0.14 -2.95 -2.41
CA VAL A 105 0.10 -3.68 -3.68
C VAL A 105 -0.83 -4.87 -3.80
N CYS A 106 -1.02 -5.65 -2.74
CA CYS A 106 -2.01 -6.75 -2.74
C CYS A 106 -3.42 -6.21 -2.95
N ALA A 107 -3.81 -5.12 -2.27
CA ALA A 107 -5.11 -4.51 -2.43
C ALA A 107 -5.38 -4.05 -3.88
N ALA A 108 -4.39 -3.45 -4.54
CA ALA A 108 -4.54 -2.91 -5.90
C ALA A 108 -4.86 -3.97 -6.97
N VAL A 109 -4.62 -5.24 -6.70
CA VAL A 109 -4.95 -6.34 -7.62
C VAL A 109 -6.47 -6.53 -7.72
N PHE A 110 -7.19 -6.40 -6.62
CA PHE A 110 -8.61 -6.76 -6.55
C PHE A 110 -9.55 -5.85 -7.35
N PRO A 111 -9.41 -4.51 -7.35
CA PRO A 111 -10.20 -3.64 -8.22
C PRO A 111 -10.00 -3.95 -9.71
N VAL A 112 -8.77 -4.30 -10.11
CA VAL A 112 -8.47 -4.68 -11.50
C VAL A 112 -9.20 -5.98 -11.89
N VAL A 113 -9.25 -6.94 -10.97
CA VAL A 113 -10.00 -8.20 -11.15
C VAL A 113 -11.50 -7.93 -11.15
N HIS A 114 -11.99 -7.04 -10.28
CA HIS A 114 -13.41 -6.68 -10.15
C HIS A 114 -13.99 -6.04 -11.41
N VAL A 115 -13.20 -5.26 -12.15
CA VAL A 115 -13.64 -4.71 -13.46
C VAL A 115 -14.02 -5.81 -14.45
N GLY A 116 -13.58 -7.05 -14.23
CA GLY A 116 -13.88 -8.22 -15.04
C GLY A 116 -13.12 -8.23 -16.36
N ARG A 117 -13.26 -7.21 -17.17
CA ARG A 117 -12.51 -7.03 -18.42
C ARG A 117 -11.30 -6.12 -18.16
N VAL A 118 -10.17 -6.72 -17.83
CA VAL A 118 -8.95 -6.01 -17.39
C VAL A 118 -8.51 -4.93 -18.40
N TRP A 119 -8.72 -5.15 -19.70
CA TRP A 119 -8.43 -4.16 -20.74
C TRP A 119 -9.35 -2.93 -20.70
N MET A 120 -10.44 -2.97 -19.95
CA MET A 120 -11.33 -1.82 -19.71
C MET A 120 -11.04 -1.11 -18.39
N ALA A 121 -10.05 -1.57 -17.61
CA ALA A 121 -9.69 -0.97 -16.33
C ALA A 121 -9.31 0.52 -16.41
N TRP A 122 -8.85 0.98 -17.59
CA TRP A 122 -8.57 2.39 -17.83
C TRP A 122 -9.83 3.29 -17.70
N MET A 123 -11.04 2.73 -17.83
CA MET A 123 -12.29 3.47 -17.61
C MET A 123 -12.48 3.90 -16.16
N ALA A 124 -11.82 3.22 -15.21
CA ALA A 124 -11.78 3.62 -13.81
C ALA A 124 -10.74 4.72 -13.53
N SER A 125 -9.98 5.17 -14.55
CA SER A 125 -9.02 6.26 -14.37
C SER A 125 -9.69 7.61 -14.55
N PRO A 126 -9.23 8.68 -13.89
CA PRO A 126 -9.81 10.03 -13.98
C PRO A 126 -9.47 10.74 -15.29
N LEU A 127 -9.52 10.04 -16.42
CA LEU A 127 -9.29 10.64 -17.74
C LEU A 127 -10.55 11.36 -18.19
N PRO A 128 -10.45 12.63 -18.62
CA PRO A 128 -11.63 13.38 -19.02
C PRO A 128 -12.27 12.80 -20.29
N GLU A 129 -13.56 12.67 -20.26
CA GLU A 129 -14.58 12.63 -21.31
C GLU A 129 -14.27 12.04 -22.70
N VAL A 130 -13.18 11.30 -22.90
CA VAL A 130 -12.86 10.72 -24.20
C VAL A 130 -13.92 9.70 -24.67
N SER A 131 -14.76 9.21 -23.75
CA SER A 131 -15.75 8.18 -24.04
C SER A 131 -17.21 8.67 -24.02
N GLY A 132 -17.49 9.91 -23.62
CA GLY A 132 -18.86 10.38 -23.41
C GLY A 132 -19.65 9.62 -22.32
N ILE A 133 -18.99 8.68 -21.63
CA ILE A 133 -19.58 7.79 -20.62
C ILE A 133 -19.43 8.39 -19.22
N TRP A 134 -18.86 9.59 -19.10
CA TRP A 134 -18.40 10.20 -17.85
C TRP A 134 -19.32 11.21 -17.15
N PRO A 135 -20.65 11.07 -17.17
CA PRO A 135 -21.45 11.79 -16.20
C PRO A 135 -21.21 11.28 -14.77
N ASP A 136 -20.50 10.16 -14.58
CA ASP A 136 -20.46 9.45 -13.29
C ASP A 136 -19.16 9.58 -12.51
N MET A 137 -18.72 10.81 -12.21
CA MET A 137 -17.90 11.10 -11.02
C MET A 137 -18.63 10.68 -9.71
N ALA A 138 -19.84 10.18 -9.80
CA ALA A 138 -20.64 9.66 -8.70
C ALA A 138 -20.27 8.21 -8.30
N SER A 139 -19.47 7.49 -9.11
CA SER A 139 -19.08 6.12 -8.78
C SER A 139 -17.98 6.08 -7.71
N PRO A 140 -18.20 5.40 -6.56
CA PRO A 140 -17.19 5.23 -5.52
C PRO A 140 -15.92 4.55 -6.03
N LEU A 141 -16.02 3.63 -7.00
CA LEU A 141 -14.87 2.94 -7.58
C LEU A 141 -13.84 3.90 -8.18
N MET A 142 -14.28 5.02 -8.77
CA MET A 142 -13.37 6.05 -9.26
C MET A 142 -12.68 6.80 -8.12
N TRP A 143 -13.43 7.10 -7.07
CA TRP A 143 -12.87 7.76 -5.90
C TRP A 143 -11.81 6.87 -5.24
N ASP A 144 -12.04 5.55 -5.23
CA ASP A 144 -11.07 4.57 -4.75
C ASP A 144 -9.77 4.59 -5.54
N VAL A 145 -9.83 4.61 -6.87
CA VAL A 145 -8.62 4.68 -7.71
C VAL A 145 -7.79 5.92 -7.36
N MET A 146 -8.44 7.08 -7.21
CA MET A 146 -7.76 8.33 -6.84
C MET A 146 -7.21 8.27 -5.40
N ALA A 147 -8.01 7.81 -4.46
CA ALA A 147 -7.67 7.76 -3.04
C ALA A 147 -6.53 6.77 -2.77
N VAL A 148 -6.65 5.54 -3.29
CA VAL A 148 -5.65 4.48 -3.10
C VAL A 148 -4.34 4.80 -3.81
N SER A 149 -4.40 5.37 -5.03
CA SER A 149 -3.19 5.78 -5.76
C SER A 149 -2.46 6.91 -5.03
N THR A 150 -3.17 7.91 -4.54
CA THR A 150 -2.60 9.02 -3.75
C THR A 150 -1.98 8.48 -2.46
N TYR A 151 -2.68 7.61 -1.76
CA TYR A 151 -2.19 6.99 -0.55
C TYR A 151 -0.93 6.14 -0.79
N PHE A 152 -0.93 5.32 -1.85
CA PHE A 152 0.23 4.52 -2.23
C PHE A 152 1.45 5.39 -2.51
N LEU A 153 1.29 6.41 -3.34
CA LEU A 153 2.39 7.30 -3.71
C LEU A 153 2.98 8.03 -2.50
N LEU A 154 2.13 8.58 -1.63
CA LEU A 154 2.59 9.30 -0.43
C LEU A 154 3.22 8.34 0.60
N SER A 155 2.69 7.14 0.77
CA SER A 155 3.27 6.12 1.65
C SER A 155 4.61 5.63 1.12
N LEU A 156 4.74 5.45 -0.21
CA LEU A 156 5.99 5.09 -0.87
C LEU A 156 7.06 6.17 -0.69
N LEU A 157 6.69 7.43 -0.86
CA LEU A 157 7.59 8.56 -0.66
C LEU A 157 8.03 8.67 0.81
N TYR A 158 7.10 8.52 1.74
CA TYR A 158 7.40 8.52 3.17
C TYR A 158 8.39 7.43 3.57
N TRP A 159 8.12 6.19 3.14
CA TRP A 159 9.01 5.05 3.34
C TRP A 159 10.38 5.27 2.68
N TYR A 160 10.39 5.77 1.43
CA TYR A 160 11.64 6.02 0.70
C TYR A 160 12.50 7.10 1.38
N ILE A 161 11.91 8.22 1.80
CA ILE A 161 12.62 9.26 2.56
C ILE A 161 13.26 8.64 3.82
N GLY A 162 12.52 7.79 4.51
CA GLY A 162 13.03 7.04 5.65
C GLY A 162 14.26 6.20 5.35
N LEU A 163 14.39 5.66 4.13
CA LEU A 163 15.51 4.80 3.71
C LEU A 163 16.73 5.57 3.16
N VAL A 164 16.61 6.84 2.83
CA VAL A 164 17.71 7.61 2.21
C VAL A 164 19.00 7.57 3.05
N PRO A 165 18.99 7.77 4.38
CA PRO A 165 20.20 7.63 5.21
C PRO A 165 20.77 6.21 5.20
N ASP A 166 19.91 5.18 5.15
CA ASP A 166 20.33 3.78 5.11
C ASP A 166 21.00 3.44 3.78
N PHE A 167 20.44 3.92 2.66
CA PHE A 167 21.08 3.77 1.35
C PHE A 167 22.44 4.45 1.29
N ALA A 168 22.62 5.60 1.92
CA ALA A 168 23.91 6.25 2.01
C ALA A 168 24.91 5.41 2.80
N LEU A 169 24.49 4.82 3.91
CA LEU A 169 25.33 3.93 4.70
C LEU A 169 25.71 2.67 3.92
N LEU A 170 24.77 2.07 3.18
CA LEU A 170 25.05 0.93 2.31
C LEU A 170 25.99 1.30 1.16
N ARG A 171 25.84 2.48 0.54
CA ARG A 171 26.78 3.02 -0.44
C ARG A 171 28.20 3.04 0.09
N ASP A 172 28.38 3.52 1.32
CA ASP A 172 29.70 3.69 1.90
C ASP A 172 30.31 2.35 2.38
N CYS A 173 29.45 1.35 2.63
CA CYS A 173 29.86 0.00 3.02
C CYS A 173 30.09 -0.96 1.83
N CYS A 174 29.55 -0.68 0.66
CA CYS A 174 29.65 -1.54 -0.52
C CYS A 174 30.71 -1.07 -1.51
N ALA A 175 31.11 -1.96 -2.43
CA ALA A 175 32.06 -1.67 -3.50
C ALA A 175 31.45 -1.97 -4.89
N GLY A 176 32.09 -1.53 -5.96
CA GLY A 176 31.73 -1.82 -7.33
C GLY A 176 30.33 -1.31 -7.73
N HIS A 177 29.58 -2.12 -8.45
CA HIS A 177 28.26 -1.77 -8.96
C HIS A 177 27.21 -1.52 -7.88
N LEU A 178 27.31 -2.19 -6.73
CA LEU A 178 26.40 -1.99 -5.59
C LEU A 178 26.57 -0.59 -4.99
N ARG A 179 27.80 -0.12 -4.84
CA ARG A 179 28.09 1.26 -4.39
C ARG A 179 27.42 2.28 -5.29
N ARG A 180 27.50 2.08 -6.62
CA ARG A 180 26.88 2.99 -7.59
C ARG A 180 25.35 2.97 -7.46
N ARG A 181 24.71 1.80 -7.37
CA ARG A 181 23.26 1.66 -7.19
C ARG A 181 22.76 2.34 -5.92
N TYR A 182 23.39 2.05 -4.78
CA TYR A 182 23.03 2.71 -3.52
C TYR A 182 23.35 4.21 -3.55
N GLY A 183 24.36 4.65 -4.30
CA GLY A 183 24.65 6.07 -4.53
C GLY A 183 23.50 6.82 -5.20
N TRP A 184 22.85 6.21 -6.19
CA TRP A 184 21.66 6.76 -6.83
C TRP A 184 20.47 6.83 -5.84
N LEU A 185 20.23 5.76 -5.10
CA LEU A 185 19.13 5.69 -4.14
C LEU A 185 19.33 6.63 -2.94
N ALA A 186 20.57 6.95 -2.60
CA ALA A 186 20.89 7.86 -1.51
C ALA A 186 20.71 9.35 -1.84
N LEU A 187 20.38 9.72 -3.10
CA LEU A 187 20.13 11.09 -3.54
C LEU A 187 21.19 12.11 -3.07
N GLY A 188 22.46 11.72 -3.06
CA GLY A 188 23.54 12.60 -2.61
C GLY A 188 23.61 12.84 -1.11
N TRP A 189 22.97 12.01 -0.30
CA TRP A 189 23.01 12.10 1.16
C TRP A 189 24.45 11.95 1.69
N GLN A 190 24.87 12.91 2.53
CA GLN A 190 26.20 12.96 3.16
C GLN A 190 26.13 13.03 4.71
N GLY A 191 24.94 13.02 5.28
CA GLY A 191 24.75 13.07 6.71
C GLY A 191 25.08 14.42 7.36
N THR A 192 25.05 15.53 6.60
CA THR A 192 25.29 16.85 7.15
C THR A 192 24.16 17.30 8.08
N GLY A 193 24.45 18.18 9.05
CA GLY A 193 23.42 18.69 9.95
C GLY A 193 22.28 19.43 9.22
N ARG A 194 22.54 20.01 8.04
CA ARG A 194 21.50 20.61 7.20
C ARG A 194 20.58 19.53 6.60
N GLN A 195 21.16 18.43 6.12
CA GLN A 195 20.38 17.31 5.56
C GLN A 195 19.54 16.62 6.64
N TRP A 196 20.09 16.41 7.84
CA TRP A 196 19.31 15.85 8.94
C TRP A 196 18.11 16.73 9.31
N ARG A 197 18.30 18.03 9.44
CA ARG A 197 17.17 18.95 9.70
C ARG A 197 16.13 18.94 8.58
N ALA A 198 16.55 18.84 7.32
CA ALA A 198 15.62 18.73 6.20
C ALA A 198 14.85 17.40 6.23
N TYR A 199 15.53 16.31 6.54
CA TYR A 199 14.93 14.98 6.71
C TYR A 199 13.88 14.95 7.81
N GLU A 200 14.18 15.49 8.99
CA GLU A 200 13.23 15.56 10.10
C GLU A 200 11.99 16.37 9.74
N LYS A 201 12.17 17.53 9.10
CA LYS A 201 11.06 18.37 8.64
C LYS A 201 10.20 17.65 7.59
N ALA A 202 10.83 17.01 6.61
CA ALA A 202 10.12 16.25 5.58
C ALA A 202 9.35 15.09 6.20
N SER A 203 9.97 14.31 7.08
CA SER A 203 9.31 13.19 7.76
C SER A 203 8.10 13.64 8.59
N LEU A 204 8.21 14.74 9.33
CA LEU A 204 7.09 15.30 10.09
C LEU A 204 5.97 15.81 9.17
N LEU A 205 6.31 16.47 8.06
CA LEU A 205 5.33 16.94 7.08
C LEU A 205 4.56 15.77 6.47
N PHE A 206 5.27 14.72 6.02
CA PHE A 206 4.62 13.53 5.48
C PHE A 206 3.74 12.82 6.51
N ALA A 207 4.21 12.68 7.75
CA ALA A 207 3.41 12.10 8.82
C ALA A 207 2.12 12.92 9.09
N ALA A 208 2.22 14.25 9.08
CA ALA A 208 1.07 15.14 9.27
C ALA A 208 0.05 15.05 8.13
N ILE A 209 0.50 14.84 6.88
CA ILE A 209 -0.38 14.65 5.72
C ILE A 209 -0.97 13.23 5.72
N LEU A 210 -0.17 12.21 6.00
CA LEU A 210 -0.60 10.81 5.94
C LEU A 210 -1.63 10.46 7.01
N THR A 211 -1.57 11.08 8.18
CA THR A 211 -2.52 10.80 9.26
C THR A 211 -3.99 11.05 8.86
N PRO A 212 -4.39 12.25 8.41
CA PRO A 212 -5.75 12.48 7.93
C PRO A 212 -6.03 11.76 6.60
N LEU A 213 -5.03 11.59 5.74
CA LEU A 213 -5.20 10.89 4.48
C LEU A 213 -5.62 9.43 4.69
N VAL A 214 -4.99 8.72 5.61
CA VAL A 214 -5.37 7.33 5.95
C VAL A 214 -6.85 7.24 6.35
N VAL A 215 -7.30 8.15 7.21
CA VAL A 215 -8.70 8.17 7.65
C VAL A 215 -9.63 8.47 6.48
N SER A 216 -9.30 9.45 5.64
CA SER A 216 -10.13 9.83 4.50
C SER A 216 -10.21 8.75 3.43
N VAL A 217 -9.08 8.12 3.08
CA VAL A 217 -9.05 7.04 2.07
C VAL A 217 -9.88 5.85 2.52
N HIS A 218 -9.77 5.42 3.78
CA HIS A 218 -10.58 4.31 4.27
C HIS A 218 -12.06 4.65 4.38
N SER A 219 -12.39 5.92 4.64
CA SER A 219 -13.77 6.41 4.56
C SER A 219 -14.32 6.36 3.12
N VAL A 220 -13.49 6.72 2.12
CA VAL A 220 -13.86 6.63 0.70
C VAL A 220 -14.15 5.18 0.30
N VAL A 221 -13.26 4.24 0.64
CA VAL A 221 -13.46 2.80 0.41
C VAL A 221 -14.77 2.30 1.04
N SER A 222 -15.17 2.84 2.18
CA SER A 222 -16.45 2.45 2.81
C SER A 222 -17.68 2.89 2.03
N PHE A 223 -17.55 3.91 1.17
CA PHE A 223 -18.66 4.39 0.34
C PHE A 223 -19.07 3.38 -0.73
N ASP A 224 -18.20 2.45 -1.13
CA ASP A 224 -18.57 1.33 -2.02
C ASP A 224 -19.77 0.57 -1.48
N PHE A 225 -19.90 0.52 -0.17
CA PHE A 225 -21.01 -0.17 0.51
C PHE A 225 -22.12 0.79 0.91
N SER A 226 -21.79 1.94 1.50
CA SER A 226 -22.77 2.85 2.09
C SER A 226 -23.67 3.55 1.06
N VAL A 227 -23.23 3.70 -0.20
CA VAL A 227 -24.04 4.29 -1.27
C VAL A 227 -24.84 3.27 -2.05
N THR A 228 -24.79 1.98 -1.70
CA THR A 228 -25.55 0.94 -2.39
C THR A 228 -27.03 1.04 -2.05
N GLN A 229 -27.87 0.46 -2.93
CA GLN A 229 -29.31 0.38 -2.70
C GLN A 229 -29.73 -0.87 -1.92
N VAL A 230 -28.78 -1.72 -1.53
CA VAL A 230 -29.06 -2.98 -0.84
C VAL A 230 -29.51 -2.69 0.60
N PRO A 231 -30.68 -3.17 1.05
CA PRO A 231 -31.13 -3.01 2.42
C PRO A 231 -30.10 -3.56 3.42
N GLY A 232 -29.84 -2.80 4.48
CA GLY A 232 -28.86 -3.15 5.50
C GLY A 232 -27.42 -2.67 5.20
N TRP A 233 -27.08 -2.34 3.95
CA TRP A 233 -25.78 -1.81 3.57
C TRP A 233 -25.78 -0.30 3.34
N HIS A 234 -26.91 0.30 3.07
CA HIS A 234 -27.07 1.74 2.92
C HIS A 234 -27.03 2.45 4.29
N GLN A 235 -25.83 2.58 4.88
CA GLN A 235 -25.66 3.04 6.26
C GLN A 235 -24.59 4.13 6.34
N SER A 236 -24.91 5.25 6.98
CA SER A 236 -23.96 6.35 7.23
C SER A 236 -22.87 6.02 8.26
N ILE A 237 -23.03 4.96 9.03
CA ILE A 237 -22.05 4.52 10.04
C ILE A 237 -20.82 3.83 9.45
N PHE A 238 -20.86 3.39 8.19
CA PHE A 238 -19.78 2.63 7.58
C PHE A 238 -18.41 3.36 7.56
N PRO A 239 -18.29 4.63 7.20
CA PRO A 239 -17.00 5.31 7.25
C PRO A 239 -16.29 5.20 8.61
N PRO A 240 -16.87 5.60 9.73
CA PRO A 240 -16.21 5.45 11.02
C PRO A 240 -16.02 4.00 11.46
N TYR A 241 -16.95 3.10 11.09
CA TYR A 241 -16.84 1.67 11.40
C TYR A 241 -15.66 1.03 10.66
N PHE A 242 -15.50 1.29 9.36
CA PHE A 242 -14.40 0.79 8.57
C PHE A 242 -13.05 1.32 9.05
N VAL A 243 -12.96 2.61 9.36
CA VAL A 243 -11.74 3.21 9.93
C VAL A 243 -11.37 2.54 11.26
N GLY A 244 -12.35 2.35 12.16
CA GLY A 244 -12.12 1.67 13.44
C GLY A 244 -11.64 0.23 13.26
N GLY A 245 -12.27 -0.53 12.36
CA GLY A 245 -11.91 -1.90 12.02
C GLY A 245 -10.49 -1.99 11.40
N ALA A 246 -10.15 -1.08 10.50
CA ALA A 246 -8.82 -1.01 9.88
C ALA A 246 -7.72 -0.75 10.92
N ILE A 247 -7.93 0.21 11.81
CA ILE A 247 -6.97 0.52 12.88
C ILE A 247 -6.78 -0.70 13.79
N LEU A 248 -7.85 -1.33 14.21
CA LEU A 248 -7.79 -2.50 15.08
C LEU A 248 -7.05 -3.68 14.43
N SER A 249 -7.44 -4.04 13.20
CA SER A 249 -6.84 -5.17 12.48
C SER A 249 -5.37 -4.93 12.15
N GLY A 250 -5.02 -3.72 11.78
CA GLY A 250 -3.65 -3.40 11.46
C GLY A 250 -2.75 -3.28 12.70
N MET A 251 -3.26 -2.80 13.83
CA MET A 251 -2.52 -2.86 15.08
C MET A 251 -2.23 -4.31 15.49
N ALA A 252 -3.21 -5.20 15.37
CA ALA A 252 -3.03 -6.63 15.63
C ALA A 252 -2.02 -7.29 14.69
N MET A 253 -1.90 -6.81 13.44
CA MET A 253 -0.95 -7.36 12.47
C MET A 253 0.49 -6.89 12.70
N VAL A 254 0.69 -5.71 13.30
CA VAL A 254 2.03 -5.16 13.59
C VAL A 254 2.62 -5.74 14.87
N GLN A 255 1.82 -6.26 15.79
CA GLN A 255 2.26 -6.91 17.03
C GLN A 255 2.78 -8.33 16.78
#